data_dcd2558115082e62efe54502632ae3d8
#
_entry.id   dcd2558115082e62efe54502632ae3d8
#
_cell.length_a   1.000
_cell.length_b   1.000
_cell.length_c   1.000
_cell.angle_alpha   90.00
_cell.angle_beta   90.00
_cell.angle_gamma   90.00
#
_symmetry.space_group_name_H-M   'P 1'
#
loop_
_entity.id
_entity.type
_entity.pdbx_description
1 polymer ?
#
loop_
_entity_poly.entity_id
_entity_poly.type
_entity_poly.pdbx_seq_one_letter_code
_entity_poly.pdbx_strand_id
1 'polypeptide(L)'
;DTIINQPILENLARALDNNPQIGCVSPKIACWPEKKQLQYSGSTPMSPVTLRNENIGFGQTDTGQFNKSRYTAFAHGAAMMIRTTDIKKFGMMPEFYFLYYEELDWCVQIRRAGLKIWYEATSTVYHKESMSVGKQSPLQVYYHTRNRLLFAKRSIDKRDERIYAYIYQTLVAFPKRLSIYLVKGKFRLIGALGKGLINGLIAINKDMNYGKELSSH
;
A
#
# COMPACT_ATOMS: atom_id res chain seq x y z
N ASP A 1 -11.64 12.06 3.81
CA ASP A 1 -12.28 11.06 2.93
C ASP A 1 -12.80 9.83 3.68
N THR A 2 -12.67 9.77 5.01
CA THR A 2 -13.15 8.66 5.84
C THR A 2 -14.29 9.09 6.75
N ILE A 3 -15.24 8.17 7.02
CA ILE A 3 -16.36 8.37 7.94
C ILE A 3 -16.30 7.26 8.98
N ILE A 4 -16.43 7.66 10.24
CA ILE A 4 -16.38 6.80 11.42
C ILE A 4 -17.70 6.93 12.15
N ASN A 5 -18.45 5.84 12.31
CA ASN A 5 -19.79 5.83 12.92
C ASN A 5 -19.81 5.05 14.26
N GLN A 6 -18.68 4.59 14.76
CA GLN A 6 -18.55 3.76 15.95
C GLN A 6 -17.22 4.03 16.67
N PRO A 7 -17.07 3.72 17.93
CA PRO A 7 -15.81 3.87 18.66
C PRO A 7 -14.77 2.85 18.17
N ILE A 8 -14.03 3.20 17.11
CA ILE A 8 -13.01 2.31 16.54
C ILE A 8 -11.66 2.43 17.24
N LEU A 9 -11.34 3.60 17.80
CA LEU A 9 -10.03 3.86 18.41
C LEU A 9 -9.74 2.90 19.56
N GLU A 10 -10.73 2.66 20.41
CA GLU A 10 -10.62 1.75 21.56
C GLU A 10 -10.40 0.30 21.11
N ASN A 11 -11.07 -0.13 20.05
CA ASN A 11 -10.92 -1.50 19.55
C ASN A 11 -9.54 -1.70 18.91
N LEU A 12 -9.06 -0.73 18.13
CA LEU A 12 -7.73 -0.78 17.52
C LEU A 12 -6.63 -0.70 18.58
N ALA A 13 -6.77 0.19 19.57
CA ALA A 13 -5.84 0.30 20.70
C ALA A 13 -5.80 -1.01 21.50
N ARG A 14 -6.96 -1.57 21.85
CA ARG A 14 -7.05 -2.85 22.56
C ARG A 14 -6.37 -3.99 21.80
N ALA A 15 -6.50 -4.05 20.48
CA ALA A 15 -5.82 -5.06 19.67
C ALA A 15 -4.29 -4.92 19.75
N LEU A 16 -3.77 -3.68 19.76
CA LEU A 16 -2.36 -3.41 19.99
C LEU A 16 -1.94 -3.80 21.43
N ASP A 17 -2.68 -3.37 22.43
CA ASP A 17 -2.33 -3.56 23.86
C ASP A 17 -2.33 -5.04 24.25
N ASN A 18 -3.29 -5.81 23.75
CA ASN A 18 -3.41 -7.23 24.04
C ASN A 18 -2.33 -8.09 23.36
N ASN A 19 -1.65 -7.59 22.33
CA ASN A 19 -0.64 -8.36 21.60
C ASN A 19 0.57 -7.51 21.21
N PRO A 20 1.66 -7.56 21.99
CA PRO A 20 2.89 -6.81 21.69
C PRO A 20 3.57 -7.17 20.35
N GLN A 21 3.23 -8.32 19.74
CA GLN A 21 3.74 -8.69 18.43
C GLN A 21 3.06 -7.91 17.29
N ILE A 22 1.93 -7.27 17.53
CA ILE A 22 1.24 -6.46 16.53
C ILE A 22 1.89 -5.06 16.51
N GLY A 23 2.45 -4.69 15.36
CA GLY A 23 3.04 -3.36 15.14
C GLY A 23 2.08 -2.39 14.46
N CYS A 24 1.10 -2.91 13.72
CA CYS A 24 0.09 -2.10 13.04
C CYS A 24 -1.24 -2.83 13.00
N VAL A 25 -2.32 -2.09 13.24
CA VAL A 25 -3.71 -2.57 13.13
C VAL A 25 -4.44 -1.74 12.08
N SER A 26 -5.21 -2.41 11.22
CA SER A 26 -6.10 -1.76 10.26
C SER A 26 -7.50 -2.36 10.38
N PRO A 27 -8.56 -1.53 10.45
CA PRO A 27 -9.94 -1.99 10.54
C PRO A 27 -10.45 -2.51 9.20
N LYS A 28 -11.66 -3.02 9.17
CA LYS A 28 -12.42 -3.25 7.95
C LYS A 28 -12.66 -1.91 7.24
N ILE A 29 -12.42 -1.85 5.93
CA ILE A 29 -12.71 -0.66 5.13
C ILE A 29 -13.85 -0.98 4.18
N ALA A 30 -14.94 -0.24 4.31
CA ALA A 30 -16.11 -0.34 3.44
C ALA A 30 -16.24 0.89 2.55
N CYS A 31 -16.90 0.74 1.42
CA CYS A 31 -17.17 1.84 0.49
C CYS A 31 -18.18 2.84 1.08
N TRP A 32 -18.04 4.08 0.70
CA TRP A 32 -19.06 5.10 0.90
C TRP A 32 -19.51 5.65 -0.46
N PRO A 33 -20.82 5.78 -0.74
CA PRO A 33 -21.99 5.52 0.15
C PRO A 33 -22.47 4.06 0.21
N GLU A 34 -21.95 3.14 -0.61
CA GLU A 34 -22.35 1.72 -0.69
C GLU A 34 -21.78 0.93 0.50
N LYS A 35 -22.28 1.21 1.70
CA LYS A 35 -21.73 0.75 2.99
C LYS A 35 -21.50 -0.77 3.14
N LYS A 36 -22.16 -1.58 2.32
CA LYS A 36 -22.01 -3.05 2.34
C LYS A 36 -20.87 -3.55 1.44
N GLN A 37 -20.40 -2.74 0.48
CA GLN A 37 -19.33 -3.13 -0.41
C GLN A 37 -17.98 -2.87 0.26
N LEU A 38 -17.09 -3.85 0.25
CA LEU A 38 -15.79 -3.76 0.91
C LEU A 38 -14.71 -3.23 -0.02
N GLN A 39 -13.79 -2.47 0.56
CA GLN A 39 -12.50 -2.12 -0.03
C GLN A 39 -11.37 -2.96 0.55
N TYR A 40 -11.49 -3.37 1.83
CA TYR A 40 -10.43 -4.09 2.51
C TYR A 40 -10.97 -4.84 3.74
N SER A 41 -10.55 -6.09 3.85
CA SER A 41 -10.68 -6.94 5.03
C SER A 41 -9.40 -7.76 5.27
N GLY A 42 -8.25 -7.14 5.08
CA GLY A 42 -6.93 -7.75 5.01
C GLY A 42 -6.39 -7.77 3.58
N SER A 43 -5.15 -8.20 3.41
CA SER A 43 -4.50 -8.28 2.10
C SER A 43 -3.67 -9.54 1.94
N THR A 44 -3.49 -9.96 0.69
CA THR A 44 -2.55 -11.03 0.32
C THR A 44 -1.11 -10.54 0.37
N PRO A 45 -0.12 -11.44 0.48
CA PRO A 45 1.28 -11.08 0.26
C PRO A 45 1.50 -10.45 -1.11
N MET A 46 2.50 -9.58 -1.19
CA MET A 46 2.94 -8.98 -2.45
C MET A 46 3.65 -10.03 -3.33
N SER A 47 3.27 -10.12 -4.59
CA SER A 47 4.05 -10.87 -5.58
C SER A 47 5.41 -10.19 -5.81
N PRO A 48 6.55 -10.87 -5.64
CA PRO A 48 7.85 -10.25 -5.83
C PRO A 48 8.13 -9.86 -7.28
N VAL A 49 7.45 -10.46 -8.24
CA VAL A 49 7.63 -10.18 -9.68
C VAL A 49 6.69 -9.08 -10.15
N THR A 50 5.38 -9.24 -9.93
CA THR A 50 4.39 -8.30 -10.44
C THR A 50 4.25 -7.05 -9.57
N LEU A 51 4.73 -7.10 -8.33
CA LEU A 51 4.61 -6.05 -7.31
C LEU A 51 3.14 -5.64 -7.10
N ARG A 52 2.29 -6.65 -7.03
CA ARG A 52 0.86 -6.53 -6.76
C ARG A 52 0.46 -7.44 -5.62
N ASN A 53 -0.43 -6.95 -4.83
CA ASN A 53 -1.20 -7.69 -3.83
C ASN A 53 -2.69 -7.42 -4.08
N GLU A 54 -3.53 -8.16 -3.39
CA GLU A 54 -4.98 -8.00 -3.46
C GLU A 54 -5.53 -7.68 -2.07
N ASN A 55 -6.46 -6.75 -2.01
CA ASN A 55 -7.26 -6.55 -0.81
C ASN A 55 -8.33 -7.64 -0.76
N ILE A 56 -8.31 -8.41 0.32
CA ILE A 56 -9.29 -9.48 0.56
C ILE A 56 -10.67 -8.84 0.70
N GLY A 57 -11.66 -9.37 0.00
CA GLY A 57 -13.02 -8.86 0.01
C GLY A 57 -13.26 -7.62 -0.86
N PHE A 58 -12.28 -7.13 -1.61
CA PHE A 58 -12.45 -5.96 -2.46
C PHE A 58 -13.61 -6.15 -3.45
N GLY A 59 -14.55 -5.18 -3.46
CA GLY A 59 -15.72 -5.19 -4.31
C GLY A 59 -16.82 -6.19 -3.91
N GLN A 60 -16.62 -7.00 -2.87
CA GLN A 60 -17.61 -7.94 -2.38
C GLN A 60 -18.59 -7.29 -1.40
N THR A 61 -19.80 -7.79 -1.37
CA THR A 61 -20.78 -7.41 -0.35
C THR A 61 -20.45 -8.11 0.96
N ASP A 62 -20.37 -7.35 2.06
CA ASP A 62 -20.17 -7.91 3.40
C ASP A 62 -21.48 -8.51 3.93
N THR A 63 -21.50 -9.83 4.07
CA THR A 63 -22.58 -10.61 4.69
C THR A 63 -22.16 -11.25 6.01
N GLY A 64 -21.02 -10.80 6.58
CA GLY A 64 -20.44 -11.32 7.81
C GLY A 64 -19.25 -12.28 7.59
N GLN A 65 -18.94 -12.65 6.34
CA GLN A 65 -17.87 -13.60 6.01
C GLN A 65 -16.46 -13.08 6.36
N PHE A 66 -16.32 -11.77 6.63
CA PHE A 66 -15.06 -11.14 7.00
C PHE A 66 -15.00 -10.67 8.46
N ASN A 67 -15.85 -11.21 9.33
CA ASN A 67 -15.93 -10.82 10.74
C ASN A 67 -14.93 -11.54 11.65
N LYS A 68 -13.88 -12.14 11.09
CA LYS A 68 -12.79 -12.77 11.86
C LYS A 68 -11.51 -11.96 11.73
N SER A 69 -11.05 -11.39 12.85
CA SER A 69 -9.76 -10.69 12.93
C SER A 69 -8.59 -11.66 12.72
N ARG A 70 -7.51 -11.21 12.05
CA ARG A 70 -6.37 -12.07 11.67
C ARG A 70 -5.12 -11.29 11.33
N TYR A 71 -3.99 -11.96 11.29
CA TYR A 71 -2.80 -11.41 10.67
C TYR A 71 -3.00 -11.22 9.17
N THR A 72 -2.41 -10.16 8.64
CA THR A 72 -2.50 -9.78 7.23
C THR A 72 -1.14 -9.31 6.70
N ALA A 73 -0.96 -9.27 5.40
CA ALA A 73 0.31 -8.85 4.82
C ALA A 73 0.53 -7.32 4.90
N PHE A 74 -0.53 -6.55 4.68
CA PHE A 74 -0.48 -5.09 4.66
C PHE A 74 -1.72 -4.50 5.35
N ALA A 75 -1.57 -3.33 5.95
CA ALA A 75 -2.66 -2.47 6.38
C ALA A 75 -3.18 -1.63 5.21
N HIS A 76 -4.33 -1.01 5.37
CA HIS A 76 -4.91 -0.11 4.37
C HIS A 76 -4.68 1.35 4.77
N GLY A 77 -4.14 2.15 3.84
CA GLY A 77 -3.78 3.55 4.08
C GLY A 77 -4.94 4.47 4.49
N ALA A 78 -6.19 4.07 4.25
CA ALA A 78 -7.34 4.86 4.69
C ALA A 78 -7.54 4.86 6.22
N ALA A 79 -7.10 3.81 6.92
CA ALA A 79 -7.14 3.74 8.38
C ALA A 79 -6.15 2.70 8.90
N MET A 80 -5.21 3.16 9.71
CA MET A 80 -4.22 2.30 10.37
C MET A 80 -3.81 2.93 11.70
N MET A 81 -3.51 2.09 12.69
CA MET A 81 -3.04 2.51 14.01
C MET A 81 -1.75 1.78 14.35
N ILE A 82 -0.80 2.50 14.94
CA ILE A 82 0.47 1.99 15.45
C ILE A 82 0.71 2.54 16.86
N ARG A 83 1.60 1.91 17.64
CA ARG A 83 2.12 2.55 18.85
C ARG A 83 3.21 3.54 18.49
N THR A 84 3.14 4.73 19.03
CA THR A 84 4.18 5.76 18.83
C THR A 84 5.56 5.32 19.31
N THR A 85 5.61 4.51 20.38
CA THR A 85 6.86 3.92 20.90
C THR A 85 7.53 2.96 19.93
N ASP A 86 6.77 2.33 19.05
CA ASP A 86 7.31 1.37 18.08
C ASP A 86 7.90 2.04 16.83
N ILE A 87 7.61 3.33 16.59
CA ILE A 87 8.20 4.11 15.48
C ILE A 87 9.72 4.07 15.53
N LYS A 88 10.33 4.07 16.70
CA LYS A 88 11.79 3.96 16.88
C LYS A 88 12.37 2.67 16.32
N LYS A 89 11.56 1.61 16.17
CA LYS A 89 12.00 0.30 15.66
C LYS A 89 12.00 0.23 14.12
N PHE A 90 11.06 0.89 13.46
CA PHE A 90 10.85 0.77 12.02
C PHE A 90 10.82 2.11 11.26
N GLY A 91 10.92 3.23 11.97
CA GLY A 91 10.94 4.56 11.37
C GLY A 91 9.56 5.11 11.02
N MET A 92 9.56 6.32 10.50
CA MET A 92 8.35 7.01 10.01
C MET A 92 7.90 6.45 8.65
N MET A 93 6.66 6.72 8.30
CA MET A 93 6.14 6.43 6.96
C MET A 93 6.96 7.18 5.91
N PRO A 94 7.42 6.52 4.83
CA PRO A 94 8.35 7.13 3.88
C PRO A 94 7.65 8.16 2.98
N GLU A 95 7.98 9.44 3.12
CA GLU A 95 7.38 10.56 2.39
C GLU A 95 7.78 10.66 0.92
N PHE A 96 8.92 10.09 0.51
CA PHE A 96 9.42 10.17 -0.87
C PHE A 96 8.54 9.48 -1.91
N TYR A 97 7.63 8.61 -1.48
CA TYR A 97 6.59 8.07 -2.37
C TYR A 97 5.60 9.15 -2.79
N PHE A 98 5.28 10.09 -1.89
CA PHE A 98 4.27 11.14 -2.01
C PHE A 98 2.83 10.59 -2.14
N LEU A 99 2.62 9.54 -2.93
CA LEU A 99 1.30 8.97 -3.17
C LEU A 99 1.44 7.52 -3.65
N TYR A 100 0.75 6.58 -3.02
CA TYR A 100 0.78 5.13 -3.25
C TYR A 100 2.11 4.46 -2.92
N TYR A 101 2.07 3.29 -2.33
CA TYR A 101 3.16 2.44 -1.86
C TYR A 101 3.79 2.85 -0.52
N GLU A 102 3.52 4.05 -0.01
CA GLU A 102 4.04 4.48 1.30
C GLU A 102 3.60 3.56 2.43
N GLU A 103 2.32 3.22 2.51
CA GLU A 103 1.76 2.31 3.51
C GLU A 103 2.25 0.87 3.32
N LEU A 104 2.46 0.45 2.07
CA LEU A 104 2.98 -0.89 1.75
C LEU A 104 4.44 -1.02 2.19
N ASP A 105 5.28 -0.03 1.87
CA ASP A 105 6.68 0.00 2.33
C ASP A 105 6.74 0.05 3.86
N TRP A 106 5.93 0.90 4.49
CA TRP A 106 5.90 0.98 5.94
C TRP A 106 5.52 -0.34 6.59
N CYS A 107 4.54 -1.06 6.06
CA CYS A 107 4.21 -2.42 6.51
C CYS A 107 5.38 -3.41 6.33
N VAL A 108 6.20 -3.26 5.28
CA VAL A 108 7.42 -4.06 5.12
C VAL A 108 8.43 -3.74 6.22
N GLN A 109 8.65 -2.45 6.53
CA GLN A 109 9.57 -2.05 7.59
C GLN A 109 9.11 -2.53 8.98
N ILE A 110 7.81 -2.45 9.27
CA ILE A 110 7.21 -3.00 10.50
C ILE A 110 7.50 -4.49 10.62
N ARG A 111 7.33 -5.25 9.54
CA ARG A 111 7.63 -6.71 9.53
C ARG A 111 9.12 -7.01 9.67
N ARG A 112 10.01 -6.19 9.06
CA ARG A 112 11.46 -6.30 9.23
C ARG A 112 11.91 -6.05 10.67
N ALA A 113 11.18 -5.21 11.40
CA ALA A 113 11.38 -5.02 12.83
C ALA A 113 10.84 -6.16 13.70
N GLY A 114 10.39 -7.27 13.10
CA GLY A 114 9.86 -8.46 13.80
C GLY A 114 8.41 -8.34 14.26
N LEU A 115 7.71 -7.27 13.88
CA LEU A 115 6.32 -7.03 14.23
C LEU A 115 5.37 -7.51 13.12
N LYS A 116 4.09 -7.65 13.45
CA LYS A 116 3.05 -8.17 12.56
C LYS A 116 1.99 -7.12 12.27
N ILE A 117 1.31 -7.28 11.14
CA ILE A 117 0.17 -6.45 10.75
C ILE A 117 -1.12 -7.21 11.09
N TRP A 118 -2.09 -6.50 11.67
CA TRP A 118 -3.35 -7.07 12.11
C TRP A 118 -4.54 -6.43 11.41
N TYR A 119 -5.45 -7.26 10.93
CA TYR A 119 -6.76 -6.85 10.48
C TYR A 119 -7.76 -7.01 11.64
N GLU A 120 -8.40 -5.91 12.06
CA GLU A 120 -9.39 -5.88 13.12
C GLU A 120 -10.81 -5.82 12.54
N ALA A 121 -11.51 -6.95 12.65
CA ALA A 121 -12.82 -7.15 12.02
C ALA A 121 -13.97 -6.47 12.77
N THR A 122 -13.80 -6.18 14.07
CA THR A 122 -14.87 -5.59 14.90
C THR A 122 -15.05 -4.09 14.67
N SER A 123 -14.13 -3.47 13.90
CA SER A 123 -14.15 -2.05 13.60
C SER A 123 -14.28 -1.84 12.10
N THR A 124 -15.16 -0.92 11.69
CA THR A 124 -15.38 -0.57 10.27
C THR A 124 -15.24 0.93 10.05
N VAL A 125 -14.41 1.29 9.07
CA VAL A 125 -14.28 2.66 8.54
C VAL A 125 -14.89 2.70 7.14
N TYR A 126 -15.65 3.74 6.87
CA TYR A 126 -16.21 3.99 5.54
C TYR A 126 -15.31 4.97 4.80
N HIS A 127 -14.88 4.61 3.60
CA HIS A 127 -13.92 5.39 2.83
C HIS A 127 -14.47 5.73 1.43
N LYS A 128 -14.35 7.02 1.07
CA LYS A 128 -14.66 7.52 -0.29
C LYS A 128 -13.43 7.36 -1.17
N GLU A 129 -13.36 6.26 -1.91
CA GLU A 129 -12.20 5.98 -2.77
C GLU A 129 -12.05 7.01 -3.89
N SER A 130 -10.82 7.46 -4.13
CA SER A 130 -10.40 8.25 -5.30
C SER A 130 -11.08 9.63 -5.47
N MET A 131 -11.62 10.22 -4.42
CA MET A 131 -12.18 11.58 -4.49
C MET A 131 -11.11 12.63 -4.81
N SER A 132 -9.90 12.47 -4.25
CA SER A 132 -8.84 13.47 -4.38
C SER A 132 -8.05 13.40 -5.69
N VAL A 133 -7.88 12.21 -6.27
CA VAL A 133 -6.97 11.99 -7.42
C VAL A 133 -7.71 11.60 -8.69
N GLY A 134 -8.91 11.01 -8.58
CA GLY A 134 -9.69 10.46 -9.68
C GLY A 134 -9.17 9.12 -10.19
N LYS A 135 -10.09 8.20 -10.50
CA LYS A 135 -9.75 6.88 -11.08
C LYS A 135 -9.10 7.06 -12.45
N GLN A 136 -7.95 6.40 -12.67
CA GLN A 136 -7.17 6.47 -13.91
C GLN A 136 -6.70 7.89 -14.30
N SER A 137 -6.37 8.74 -13.32
CA SER A 137 -5.76 10.03 -13.60
C SER A 137 -4.29 9.89 -14.06
N PRO A 138 -3.72 10.87 -14.80
CA PRO A 138 -2.29 10.88 -15.12
C PRO A 138 -1.41 10.82 -13.88
N LEU A 139 -1.82 11.47 -12.78
CA LEU A 139 -1.09 11.47 -11.52
C LEU A 139 -1.03 10.06 -10.92
N GLN A 140 -2.16 9.35 -10.89
CA GLN A 140 -2.22 7.96 -10.45
C GLN A 140 -1.32 7.05 -11.29
N VAL A 141 -1.38 7.16 -12.61
CA VAL A 141 -0.54 6.34 -13.52
C VAL A 141 0.94 6.61 -13.30
N TYR A 142 1.32 7.88 -13.15
CA TYR A 142 2.70 8.29 -12.89
C TYR A 142 3.24 7.68 -11.59
N TYR A 143 2.58 7.92 -10.46
CA TYR A 143 3.07 7.45 -9.16
C TYR A 143 3.03 5.94 -9.04
N HIS A 144 1.99 5.26 -9.52
CA HIS A 144 1.98 3.79 -9.54
C HIS A 144 3.12 3.20 -10.36
N THR A 145 3.52 3.83 -11.46
CA THR A 145 4.61 3.34 -12.30
C THR A 145 5.97 3.59 -11.66
N ARG A 146 6.21 4.82 -11.19
CA ARG A 146 7.45 5.21 -10.51
C ARG A 146 7.66 4.44 -9.20
N ASN A 147 6.65 4.46 -8.34
CA ASN A 147 6.76 3.96 -6.98
C ASN A 147 6.86 2.44 -6.92
N ARG A 148 6.35 1.73 -7.93
CA ARG A 148 6.52 0.28 -8.02
C ARG A 148 7.98 -0.12 -8.15
N LEU A 149 8.78 0.61 -8.92
CA LEU A 149 10.22 0.37 -9.03
C LEU A 149 10.95 0.72 -7.72
N LEU A 150 10.59 1.83 -7.08
CA LEU A 150 11.13 2.22 -5.77
C LEU A 150 10.81 1.18 -4.70
N PHE A 151 9.57 0.70 -4.67
CA PHE A 151 9.14 -0.35 -3.74
C PHE A 151 9.95 -1.63 -3.95
N ALA A 152 10.20 -2.06 -5.20
CA ALA A 152 11.06 -3.20 -5.49
C ALA A 152 12.47 -3.01 -4.92
N LYS A 153 13.07 -1.83 -5.11
CA LYS A 153 14.41 -1.51 -4.57
C LYS A 153 14.47 -1.65 -3.05
N ARG A 154 13.44 -1.19 -2.35
CA ARG A 154 13.43 -1.10 -0.88
C ARG A 154 12.92 -2.37 -0.20
N SER A 155 11.99 -3.07 -0.83
CA SER A 155 11.18 -4.09 -0.16
C SER A 155 11.54 -5.52 -0.59
N ILE A 156 12.31 -5.70 -1.68
CA ILE A 156 12.80 -7.01 -2.11
C ILE A 156 14.27 -7.15 -1.73
N ASP A 157 14.56 -8.05 -0.79
CA ASP A 157 15.91 -8.25 -0.29
C ASP A 157 16.77 -9.07 -1.27
N LYS A 158 16.20 -10.09 -1.89
CA LYS A 158 16.91 -10.93 -2.85
C LYS A 158 17.14 -10.20 -4.16
N ARG A 159 18.41 -10.13 -4.56
CA ARG A 159 18.86 -9.41 -5.76
C ARG A 159 18.23 -9.93 -7.05
N ASP A 160 18.16 -11.24 -7.20
CA ASP A 160 17.58 -11.92 -8.35
C ASP A 160 16.07 -11.62 -8.48
N GLU A 161 15.29 -11.77 -7.40
CA GLU A 161 13.87 -11.42 -7.38
C GLU A 161 13.66 -9.95 -7.76
N ARG A 162 14.51 -9.04 -7.26
CA ARG A 162 14.45 -7.62 -7.58
C ARG A 162 14.76 -7.33 -9.05
N ILE A 163 15.74 -8.03 -9.63
CA ILE A 163 16.06 -7.94 -11.07
C ILE A 163 14.86 -8.44 -11.90
N TYR A 164 14.27 -9.58 -11.55
CA TYR A 164 13.06 -10.08 -12.23
C TYR A 164 11.91 -9.10 -12.15
N ALA A 165 11.70 -8.45 -11.00
CA ALA A 165 10.70 -7.41 -10.88
C ALA A 165 10.95 -6.24 -11.84
N TYR A 166 12.19 -5.76 -11.96
CA TYR A 166 12.52 -4.67 -12.88
C TYR A 166 12.31 -5.07 -14.35
N ILE A 167 12.77 -6.26 -14.74
CA ILE A 167 12.55 -6.81 -16.07
C ILE A 167 11.05 -6.90 -16.38
N TYR A 168 10.27 -7.48 -15.46
CA TYR A 168 8.83 -7.60 -15.66
C TYR A 168 8.15 -6.23 -15.78
N GLN A 169 8.49 -5.26 -14.93
CA GLN A 169 7.87 -3.93 -14.96
C GLN A 169 8.22 -3.16 -16.24
N THR A 170 9.46 -3.31 -16.75
CA THR A 170 9.93 -2.57 -17.94
C THR A 170 9.56 -3.26 -19.24
N LEU A 171 9.73 -4.58 -19.35
CA LEU A 171 9.59 -5.31 -20.61
C LEU A 171 8.22 -5.98 -20.79
N VAL A 172 7.45 -6.14 -19.73
CA VAL A 172 6.12 -6.79 -19.80
C VAL A 172 5.02 -5.81 -19.41
N ALA A 173 5.06 -5.29 -18.17
CA ALA A 173 3.96 -4.49 -17.65
C ALA A 173 3.84 -3.12 -18.34
N PHE A 174 4.97 -2.47 -18.65
CA PHE A 174 4.97 -1.18 -19.34
C PHE A 174 4.46 -1.29 -20.78
N PRO A 175 4.98 -2.16 -21.68
CA PRO A 175 4.47 -2.29 -23.03
C PRO A 175 2.99 -2.69 -23.08
N LYS A 176 2.56 -3.60 -22.20
CA LYS A 176 1.15 -3.99 -22.08
C LYS A 176 0.25 -2.79 -21.75
N ARG A 177 0.65 -1.93 -20.82
CA ARG A 177 -0.13 -0.73 -20.49
C ARG A 177 -0.10 0.31 -21.60
N LEU A 178 1.06 0.48 -22.23
CA LEU A 178 1.22 1.38 -23.36
C LEU A 178 0.27 0.99 -24.51
N SER A 179 0.24 -0.28 -24.90
CA SER A 179 -0.66 -0.77 -25.96
C SER A 179 -2.13 -0.57 -25.61
N ILE A 180 -2.53 -0.83 -24.35
CA ILE A 180 -3.91 -0.58 -23.90
C ILE A 180 -4.27 0.91 -24.00
N TYR A 181 -3.37 1.81 -23.64
CA TYR A 181 -3.62 3.25 -23.69
C TYR A 181 -3.63 3.77 -25.14
N LEU A 182 -2.80 3.22 -26.03
CA LEU A 182 -2.81 3.53 -27.45
C LEU A 182 -4.14 3.13 -28.09
N VAL A 183 -4.55 1.87 -27.92
CA VAL A 183 -5.82 1.36 -28.47
C VAL A 183 -7.04 2.15 -27.95
N LYS A 184 -6.98 2.61 -26.68
CA LYS A 184 -8.07 3.40 -26.07
C LYS A 184 -7.97 4.91 -26.32
N GLY A 185 -7.00 5.39 -27.09
CA GLY A 185 -6.79 6.83 -27.34
C GLY A 185 -6.45 7.67 -26.09
N LYS A 186 -5.92 7.04 -25.05
CA LYS A 186 -5.63 7.71 -23.75
C LYS A 186 -4.23 8.34 -23.74
N PHE A 187 -3.92 9.23 -24.68
CA PHE A 187 -2.57 9.79 -24.87
C PHE A 187 -1.99 10.51 -23.64
N ARG A 188 -2.83 11.20 -22.84
CA ARG A 188 -2.38 11.84 -21.60
C ARG A 188 -1.81 10.83 -20.59
N LEU A 189 -2.34 9.61 -20.56
CA LEU A 189 -1.85 8.54 -19.69
C LEU A 189 -0.55 7.94 -20.20
N ILE A 190 -0.29 7.96 -21.50
CA ILE A 190 0.98 7.50 -22.10
C ILE A 190 2.14 8.37 -21.63
N GLY A 191 1.97 9.70 -21.66
CA GLY A 191 2.98 10.62 -21.14
C GLY A 191 3.28 10.40 -19.65
N ALA A 192 2.24 10.20 -18.85
CA ALA A 192 2.37 9.91 -17.42
C ALA A 192 3.05 8.55 -17.16
N LEU A 193 2.70 7.52 -17.96
CA LEU A 193 3.31 6.20 -17.88
C LEU A 193 4.81 6.25 -18.19
N GLY A 194 5.20 6.93 -19.29
CA GLY A 194 6.61 7.09 -19.68
C GLY A 194 7.42 7.87 -18.66
N LYS A 195 6.91 9.05 -18.21
CA LYS A 195 7.57 9.83 -17.15
C LYS A 195 7.73 9.03 -15.85
N GLY A 196 6.71 8.27 -15.47
CA GLY A 196 6.76 7.42 -14.29
C GLY A 196 7.84 6.34 -14.38
N LEU A 197 7.98 5.68 -15.54
CA LEU A 197 9.03 4.69 -15.78
C LEU A 197 10.42 5.33 -15.71
N ILE A 198 10.67 6.41 -16.47
CA ILE A 198 11.96 7.10 -16.53
C ILE A 198 12.38 7.57 -15.12
N ASN A 199 11.48 8.27 -14.41
CA ASN A 199 11.79 8.76 -13.07
C ASN A 199 11.98 7.63 -12.05
N GLY A 200 11.26 6.51 -12.21
CA GLY A 200 11.47 5.31 -11.42
C GLY A 200 12.85 4.70 -11.65
N LEU A 201 13.27 4.55 -12.90
CA LEU A 201 14.60 4.04 -13.27
C LEU A 201 15.73 4.97 -12.78
N ILE A 202 15.56 6.28 -12.88
CA ILE A 202 16.52 7.25 -12.33
C ILE A 202 16.60 7.10 -10.80
N ALA A 203 15.46 7.01 -10.14
CA ALA A 203 15.40 6.95 -8.68
C ALA A 203 16.01 5.66 -8.10
N ILE A 204 15.88 4.52 -8.78
CA ILE A 204 16.53 3.26 -8.32
C ILE A 204 18.04 3.28 -8.51
N ASN A 205 18.57 4.08 -9.45
CA ASN A 205 20.02 4.22 -9.69
C ASN A 205 20.68 5.28 -8.79
N LYS A 206 19.91 6.22 -8.21
CA LYS A 206 20.43 7.13 -7.22
C LYS A 206 20.57 6.37 -5.90
N ASP A 207 21.74 6.49 -5.26
CA ASP A 207 21.92 6.14 -3.85
C ASP A 207 21.14 7.15 -2.99
N MET A 208 19.84 7.00 -2.97
CA MET A 208 19.00 7.79 -2.09
C MET A 208 19.17 7.18 -0.69
N ASN A 209 19.92 7.87 0.16
CA ASN A 209 20.13 7.56 1.58
C ASN A 209 18.80 7.72 2.35
N TYR A 210 17.85 6.80 2.12
CA TYR A 210 16.54 6.82 2.77
C TYR A 210 16.55 6.32 4.22
N GLY A 211 17.72 6.14 4.83
CA GLY A 211 17.85 5.51 6.13
C GLY A 211 18.73 6.21 7.16
N LYS A 212 19.32 7.37 6.85
CA LYS A 212 20.27 8.05 7.76
C LYS A 212 19.71 9.23 8.57
N GLU A 213 18.45 9.62 8.37
CA GLU A 213 17.90 10.76 9.13
C GLU A 213 17.43 10.42 10.56
N LEU A 214 17.50 9.18 11.01
CA LEU A 214 17.04 8.77 12.36
C LEU A 214 18.15 8.43 13.35
N SER A 215 19.44 8.62 12.99
CA SER A 215 20.55 8.36 13.93
C SER A 215 21.19 9.62 14.51
N SER A 216 20.58 10.79 14.34
CA SER A 216 21.15 12.07 14.80
C SER A 216 20.20 12.93 15.65
N HIS A 217 19.36 12.25 16.48
CA HIS A 217 18.69 12.96 17.60
C HIS A 217 18.53 12.04 18.79
#